data_184af6a14cdb9b36bacc7a56daf447ea
#
_entry.id   184af6a14cdb9b36bacc7a56daf447ea
#
_cell.length_a   1.000
_cell.length_b   1.000
_cell.length_c   1.000
_cell.angle_alpha   90.00
_cell.angle_beta   90.00
_cell.angle_gamma   90.00
#
_symmetry.space_group_name_H-M   'P 1'
#
loop_
_entity.id
_entity.type
_entity.pdbx_description
1 polymer ?
#
loop_
_entity_poly.entity_id
_entity_poly.type
_entity_poly.pdbx_seq_one_letter_code
_entity_poly.pdbx_strand_id
1 'polypeptide(L)'
;KKALLILHQKRSVAGDVGIKLKKRGYELEFCRPPLGDTLPKELNLFSLVVIFGGPMSANDEDDFIKKEINFMKLIIESGVPYLGICLGAQFLAKYLGSSVEKNNLNLCEIGFYKISPSKDGEEIFKNQKTFYYFHNEGFDLPSGCKILAYGDRFKYQAFQYKNCYAFQFHPEVNFIMHLRWLYFVLLKKPMILFKNGAQNIFYQLYLRLKHNRSMSNWLDNFLDNYLLKEK
;
A
#
# COMPACT_ATOMS: atom_id res chain seq x y z
N LYS A 1 3.34 3.80 22.13
CA LYS A 1 2.44 3.22 21.11
C LYS A 1 3.20 2.19 20.30
N LYS A 2 2.55 1.07 19.93
CA LYS A 2 3.15 -0.02 19.16
C LYS A 2 2.44 -0.19 17.82
N ALA A 3 3.18 -0.40 16.73
CA ALA A 3 2.62 -0.66 15.41
C ALA A 3 3.05 -2.05 14.92
N LEU A 4 2.09 -2.84 14.41
CA LEU A 4 2.34 -4.10 13.71
C LEU A 4 2.55 -3.81 12.23
N LEU A 5 3.71 -4.22 11.70
CA LEU A 5 4.10 -4.02 10.29
C LEU A 5 4.27 -5.37 9.62
N ILE A 6 3.36 -5.71 8.70
CA ILE A 6 3.38 -6.99 7.97
C ILE A 6 4.07 -6.80 6.63
N LEU A 7 5.13 -7.59 6.40
CA LEU A 7 6.02 -7.53 5.24
C LEU A 7 6.12 -8.91 4.59
N HIS A 8 6.23 -8.97 3.26
CA HIS A 8 6.11 -10.21 2.51
C HIS A 8 7.43 -10.78 1.97
N GLN A 9 8.56 -10.16 2.25
CA GLN A 9 9.88 -10.64 1.80
C GLN A 9 10.95 -10.41 2.87
N LYS A 10 11.98 -11.26 2.90
CA LYS A 10 13.09 -11.18 3.86
C LYS A 10 13.79 -9.81 3.88
N ARG A 11 13.92 -9.17 2.70
CA ARG A 11 14.62 -7.88 2.54
C ARG A 11 13.69 -6.67 2.47
N SER A 12 12.38 -6.88 2.60
CA SER A 12 11.43 -5.77 2.61
C SER A 12 11.60 -4.92 3.86
N VAL A 13 11.44 -3.63 3.68
CA VAL A 13 11.52 -2.60 4.73
C VAL A 13 10.28 -1.72 4.68
N ALA A 14 9.96 -1.10 5.81
CA ALA A 14 8.76 -0.26 5.94
C ALA A 14 8.91 1.15 5.32
N GLY A 15 10.06 1.46 4.70
CA GLY A 15 10.29 2.73 4.02
C GLY A 15 9.97 3.96 4.86
N ASP A 16 9.42 4.99 4.22
CA ASP A 16 9.04 6.24 4.89
C ASP A 16 7.93 6.04 5.93
N VAL A 17 7.02 5.08 5.76
CA VAL A 17 6.01 4.77 6.78
C VAL A 17 6.69 4.38 8.09
N GLY A 18 7.63 3.44 8.07
CA GLY A 18 8.34 3.02 9.28
C GLY A 18 9.19 4.13 9.89
N ILE A 19 9.89 4.92 9.06
CA ILE A 19 10.70 6.06 9.52
C ILE A 19 9.82 7.09 10.25
N LYS A 20 8.67 7.43 9.66
CA LYS A 20 7.75 8.45 10.19
C LYS A 20 7.01 7.98 11.44
N LEU A 21 6.66 6.69 11.53
CA LEU A 21 6.09 6.09 12.73
C LEU A 21 7.09 6.13 13.91
N LYS A 22 8.36 5.77 13.67
CA LYS A 22 9.42 5.89 14.70
C LYS A 22 9.56 7.32 15.19
N LYS A 23 9.55 8.31 14.30
CA LYS A 23 9.59 9.74 14.67
C LYS A 23 8.41 10.17 15.56
N ARG A 24 7.28 9.48 15.47
CA ARG A 24 6.07 9.69 16.29
C ARG A 24 6.05 8.82 17.57
N GLY A 25 7.19 8.20 17.90
CA GLY A 25 7.34 7.41 19.13
C GLY A 25 6.72 6.01 19.07
N TYR A 26 6.43 5.49 17.86
CA TYR A 26 5.97 4.11 17.74
C TYR A 26 7.13 3.12 17.85
N GLU A 27 6.96 2.11 18.67
CA GLU A 27 7.70 0.85 18.61
C GLU A 27 7.17 0.05 17.41
N LEU A 28 8.08 -0.48 16.58
CA LEU A 28 7.70 -1.22 15.37
C LEU A 28 7.93 -2.72 15.58
N GLU A 29 6.86 -3.50 15.54
CA GLU A 29 6.92 -4.95 15.49
C GLU A 29 6.74 -5.43 14.05
N PHE A 30 7.66 -6.27 13.58
CA PHE A 30 7.64 -6.80 12.22
C PHE A 30 7.16 -8.25 12.23
N CYS A 31 6.21 -8.55 11.33
CA CYS A 31 5.71 -9.89 11.07
C CYS A 31 5.85 -10.21 9.58
N ARG A 32 6.37 -11.39 9.26
CA ARG A 32 6.60 -11.88 7.89
C ARG A 32 5.97 -13.27 7.69
N PRO A 33 4.66 -13.35 7.49
CA PRO A 33 3.96 -14.64 7.36
C PRO A 33 4.54 -15.56 6.28
N PRO A 34 5.00 -15.07 5.10
CA PRO A 34 5.65 -15.93 4.11
C PRO A 34 6.97 -16.57 4.58
N LEU A 35 7.56 -16.08 5.67
CA LEU A 35 8.79 -16.62 6.26
C LEU A 35 8.53 -17.45 7.52
N GLY A 36 7.27 -17.72 7.84
CA GLY A 36 6.87 -18.55 8.97
C GLY A 36 6.46 -17.78 10.23
N ASP A 37 6.48 -16.45 10.21
CA ASP A 37 5.98 -15.68 11.36
C ASP A 37 4.47 -15.87 11.50
N THR A 38 4.02 -15.97 12.74
CA THR A 38 2.59 -16.13 13.05
C THR A 38 1.95 -14.77 13.30
N LEU A 39 0.79 -14.53 12.67
CA LEU A 39 -0.04 -13.36 12.94
C LEU A 39 -0.54 -13.39 14.39
N PRO A 40 -0.61 -12.25 15.09
CA PRO A 40 -1.12 -12.19 16.46
C PRO A 40 -2.59 -12.59 16.51
N LYS A 41 -2.98 -13.24 17.61
CA LYS A 41 -4.38 -13.65 17.86
C LYS A 41 -5.25 -12.52 18.38
N GLU A 42 -4.65 -11.44 18.88
CA GLU A 42 -5.30 -10.24 19.42
C GLU A 42 -4.46 -9.00 19.13
N LEU A 43 -5.10 -7.83 19.11
CA LEU A 43 -4.47 -6.56 18.75
C LEU A 43 -4.41 -5.54 19.89
N ASN A 44 -4.67 -5.96 21.13
CA ASN A 44 -4.76 -5.08 22.31
C ASN A 44 -3.47 -4.28 22.58
N LEU A 45 -2.31 -4.80 22.15
CA LEU A 45 -1.02 -4.14 22.32
C LEU A 45 -0.67 -3.17 21.17
N PHE A 46 -1.46 -3.17 20.10
CA PHE A 46 -1.16 -2.40 18.91
C PHE A 46 -2.09 -1.20 18.77
N SER A 47 -1.51 -0.06 18.43
CA SER A 47 -2.23 1.18 18.12
C SER A 47 -2.34 1.42 16.62
N LEU A 48 -1.75 0.55 15.80
CA LEU A 48 -1.77 0.62 14.33
C LEU A 48 -1.37 -0.74 13.75
N VAL A 49 -2.02 -1.13 12.64
CA VAL A 49 -1.59 -2.23 11.78
C VAL A 49 -1.33 -1.70 10.37
N VAL A 50 -0.18 -2.06 9.78
CA VAL A 50 0.15 -1.76 8.38
C VAL A 50 0.48 -3.05 7.66
N ILE A 51 -0.22 -3.35 6.57
CA ILE A 51 0.14 -4.44 5.65
C ILE A 51 0.67 -3.84 4.35
N PHE A 52 1.91 -4.18 4.06
CA PHE A 52 2.64 -3.66 2.90
C PHE A 52 2.38 -4.46 1.62
N GLY A 53 2.92 -3.98 0.52
CA GLY A 53 2.93 -4.70 -0.75
C GLY A 53 3.81 -5.96 -0.72
N GLY A 54 3.60 -6.80 -1.72
CA GLY A 54 4.36 -8.03 -1.93
C GLY A 54 4.35 -8.46 -3.39
N PRO A 55 5.21 -9.40 -3.80
CA PRO A 55 5.24 -9.91 -5.18
C PRO A 55 4.17 -10.96 -5.46
N MET A 56 3.35 -11.32 -4.47
CA MET A 56 2.27 -12.29 -4.55
C MET A 56 1.00 -11.65 -5.11
N SER A 57 0.10 -12.46 -5.63
CA SER A 57 -1.28 -12.09 -5.91
C SER A 57 -2.15 -12.29 -4.66
N ALA A 58 -3.11 -11.42 -4.45
CA ALA A 58 -4.15 -11.65 -3.45
C ALA A 58 -5.04 -12.86 -3.80
N ASN A 59 -4.89 -13.42 -5.00
CA ASN A 59 -5.59 -14.61 -5.49
C ASN A 59 -4.77 -15.91 -5.34
N ASP A 60 -3.52 -15.82 -4.88
CA ASP A 60 -2.69 -17.00 -4.68
C ASP A 60 -3.27 -17.91 -3.58
N GLU A 61 -3.10 -19.22 -3.75
CA GLU A 61 -3.66 -20.23 -2.86
C GLU A 61 -2.82 -20.50 -1.61
N ASP A 62 -1.73 -19.77 -1.43
CA ASP A 62 -0.84 -19.93 -0.29
C ASP A 62 -1.56 -19.69 1.05
N ASP A 63 -1.28 -20.54 2.03
CA ASP A 63 -1.92 -20.48 3.35
C ASP A 63 -1.75 -19.13 4.05
N PHE A 64 -0.60 -18.49 3.90
CA PHE A 64 -0.38 -17.19 4.54
C PHE A 64 -1.25 -16.10 3.91
N ILE A 65 -1.53 -16.15 2.59
CA ILE A 65 -2.46 -15.22 1.92
C ILE A 65 -3.87 -15.35 2.51
N LYS A 66 -4.37 -16.58 2.62
CA LYS A 66 -5.69 -16.87 3.21
C LYS A 66 -5.75 -16.40 4.67
N LYS A 67 -4.69 -16.63 5.44
CA LYS A 67 -4.58 -16.19 6.84
C LYS A 67 -4.57 -14.67 6.95
N GLU A 68 -3.84 -13.95 6.10
CA GLU A 68 -3.81 -12.48 6.12
C GLU A 68 -5.14 -11.87 5.69
N ILE A 69 -5.83 -12.42 4.68
CA ILE A 69 -7.18 -11.99 4.32
C ILE A 69 -8.14 -12.21 5.49
N ASN A 70 -8.10 -13.38 6.15
CA ASN A 70 -8.94 -13.65 7.32
C ASN A 70 -8.58 -12.78 8.53
N PHE A 71 -7.32 -12.35 8.65
CA PHE A 71 -6.85 -11.46 9.71
C PHE A 71 -7.52 -10.07 9.64
N MET A 72 -8.04 -9.66 8.47
CA MET A 72 -8.83 -8.44 8.32
C MET A 72 -10.02 -8.41 9.26
N LYS A 73 -10.64 -9.58 9.56
CA LYS A 73 -11.72 -9.67 10.54
C LYS A 73 -11.30 -9.07 11.88
N LEU A 74 -10.18 -9.56 12.41
CA LEU A 74 -9.67 -9.11 13.72
C LEU A 74 -9.32 -7.62 13.70
N ILE A 75 -8.70 -7.12 12.62
CA ILE A 75 -8.37 -5.70 12.47
C ILE A 75 -9.62 -4.83 12.53
N ILE A 76 -10.65 -5.21 11.77
CA ILE A 76 -11.91 -4.43 11.67
C ILE A 76 -12.69 -4.48 12.98
N GLU A 77 -12.76 -5.63 13.63
CA GLU A 77 -13.48 -5.83 14.92
C GLU A 77 -12.78 -5.13 16.08
N SER A 78 -11.44 -5.12 16.11
CA SER A 78 -10.67 -4.41 17.13
C SER A 78 -10.77 -2.88 17.04
N GLY A 79 -11.14 -2.34 15.87
CA GLY A 79 -11.17 -0.90 15.65
C GLY A 79 -9.80 -0.23 15.59
N VAL A 80 -8.70 -0.99 15.64
CA VAL A 80 -7.34 -0.47 15.47
C VAL A 80 -7.20 0.16 14.07
N PRO A 81 -6.61 1.35 13.94
CA PRO A 81 -6.32 1.96 12.64
C PRO A 81 -5.52 1.00 11.74
N TYR A 82 -5.90 0.96 10.46
CA TYR A 82 -5.26 0.11 9.47
C TYR A 82 -4.83 0.88 8.24
N LEU A 83 -3.64 0.55 7.73
CA LEU A 83 -3.17 1.00 6.43
C LEU A 83 -2.78 -0.20 5.56
N GLY A 84 -3.52 -0.45 4.50
CA GLY A 84 -3.19 -1.41 3.45
C GLY A 84 -2.50 -0.73 2.28
N ILE A 85 -1.33 -1.23 1.90
CA ILE A 85 -0.54 -0.72 0.78
C ILE A 85 -0.42 -1.83 -0.27
N CYS A 86 -0.84 -1.55 -1.51
CA CYS A 86 -0.80 -2.45 -2.66
C CYS A 86 -1.46 -3.80 -2.32
N LEU A 87 -0.70 -4.87 -2.06
CA LEU A 87 -1.25 -6.18 -1.66
C LEU A 87 -2.11 -6.08 -0.39
N GLY A 88 -1.70 -5.28 0.61
CA GLY A 88 -2.51 -5.06 1.81
C GLY A 88 -3.85 -4.38 1.52
N ALA A 89 -3.90 -3.46 0.56
CA ALA A 89 -5.16 -2.87 0.10
C ALA A 89 -6.05 -3.91 -0.59
N GLN A 90 -5.46 -4.79 -1.38
CA GLN A 90 -6.16 -5.89 -2.07
C GLN A 90 -6.69 -6.92 -1.07
N PHE A 91 -5.97 -7.23 0.01
CA PHE A 91 -6.47 -8.12 1.07
C PHE A 91 -7.72 -7.55 1.74
N LEU A 92 -7.73 -6.26 2.05
CA LEU A 92 -8.91 -5.61 2.61
C LEU A 92 -10.08 -5.67 1.62
N ALA A 93 -9.85 -5.38 0.33
CA ALA A 93 -10.88 -5.44 -0.70
C ALA A 93 -11.48 -6.85 -0.82
N LYS A 94 -10.63 -7.90 -0.88
CA LYS A 94 -11.10 -9.30 -0.92
C LYS A 94 -11.87 -9.70 0.33
N TYR A 95 -11.39 -9.33 1.52
CA TYR A 95 -12.12 -9.62 2.75
C TYR A 95 -13.51 -9.00 2.77
N LEU A 96 -13.67 -7.80 2.19
CA LEU A 96 -14.95 -7.11 2.05
C LEU A 96 -15.80 -7.61 0.87
N GLY A 97 -15.40 -8.71 0.22
CA GLY A 97 -16.15 -9.38 -0.84
C GLY A 97 -15.96 -8.81 -2.24
N SER A 98 -14.93 -8.01 -2.46
CA SER A 98 -14.64 -7.45 -3.78
C SER A 98 -13.59 -8.27 -4.55
N SER A 99 -13.56 -8.11 -5.87
CA SER A 99 -12.59 -8.77 -6.73
C SER A 99 -11.23 -8.05 -6.71
N VAL A 100 -10.18 -8.81 -7.02
CA VAL A 100 -8.84 -8.31 -7.35
C VAL A 100 -8.44 -8.96 -8.66
N GLU A 101 -8.24 -8.15 -9.69
CA GLU A 101 -8.07 -8.65 -11.05
C GLU A 101 -7.02 -7.88 -11.83
N LYS A 102 -6.52 -8.52 -12.88
CA LYS A 102 -5.71 -7.84 -13.90
C LYS A 102 -6.59 -6.94 -14.74
N ASN A 103 -5.99 -5.87 -15.25
CA ASN A 103 -6.67 -5.04 -16.26
C ASN A 103 -6.95 -5.86 -17.53
N ASN A 104 -8.12 -5.68 -18.13
CA ASN A 104 -8.56 -6.39 -19.35
C ASN A 104 -7.59 -6.20 -20.54
N LEU A 105 -6.85 -5.09 -20.57
CA LEU A 105 -5.83 -4.81 -21.59
C LEU A 105 -4.43 -5.30 -21.16
N ASN A 106 -4.33 -6.11 -20.10
CA ASN A 106 -3.08 -6.59 -19.52
C ASN A 106 -2.08 -5.46 -19.20
N LEU A 107 -2.59 -4.30 -18.81
CA LEU A 107 -1.81 -3.16 -18.38
C LEU A 107 -1.21 -3.40 -16.99
N CYS A 108 -0.11 -2.71 -16.72
CA CYS A 108 0.41 -2.55 -15.36
C CYS A 108 0.58 -1.06 -15.03
N GLU A 109 0.79 -0.76 -13.76
CA GLU A 109 1.26 0.53 -13.30
C GLU A 109 2.60 0.33 -12.60
N ILE A 110 3.70 0.68 -13.31
CA ILE A 110 5.07 0.61 -12.81
C ILE A 110 5.73 1.96 -13.09
N GLY A 111 5.92 2.73 -12.03
CA GLY A 111 6.38 4.11 -12.10
C GLY A 111 5.46 5.09 -11.36
N PHE A 112 5.39 6.32 -11.81
CA PHE A 112 4.64 7.40 -11.20
C PHE A 112 3.37 7.70 -12.01
N TYR A 113 2.22 7.55 -11.37
CA TYR A 113 0.92 7.84 -11.99
C TYR A 113 0.13 8.82 -11.16
N LYS A 114 -0.70 9.60 -11.85
CA LYS A 114 -1.58 10.58 -11.25
C LYS A 114 -2.88 9.92 -10.84
N ILE A 115 -3.39 10.29 -9.68
CA ILE A 115 -4.73 9.98 -9.22
C ILE A 115 -5.67 11.16 -9.43
N SER A 116 -6.97 10.86 -9.54
CA SER A 116 -8.07 11.81 -9.48
C SER A 116 -8.82 11.61 -8.16
N PRO A 117 -8.67 12.53 -7.18
CA PRO A 117 -9.39 12.42 -5.92
C PRO A 117 -10.92 12.41 -6.14
N SER A 118 -11.62 11.61 -5.36
CA SER A 118 -13.06 11.70 -5.21
C SER A 118 -13.42 12.87 -4.28
N LYS A 119 -14.71 13.17 -4.11
CA LYS A 119 -15.18 14.15 -3.13
C LYS A 119 -14.67 13.83 -1.70
N ASP A 120 -14.70 12.57 -1.30
CA ASP A 120 -14.22 12.12 0.03
C ASP A 120 -12.68 12.16 0.15
N GLY A 121 -11.97 12.15 -0.97
CA GLY A 121 -10.50 12.16 -1.01
C GLY A 121 -9.89 13.54 -1.29
N GLU A 122 -10.66 14.56 -1.64
CA GLU A 122 -10.14 15.87 -2.02
C GLU A 122 -9.16 16.46 -1.01
N GLU A 123 -9.53 16.49 0.26
CA GLU A 123 -8.67 17.05 1.31
C GLU A 123 -7.46 16.18 1.60
N ILE A 124 -7.61 14.83 1.54
CA ILE A 124 -6.48 13.90 1.73
C ILE A 124 -5.42 14.11 0.65
N PHE A 125 -5.84 14.28 -0.61
CA PHE A 125 -4.95 14.36 -1.76
C PHE A 125 -4.75 15.78 -2.32
N LYS A 126 -5.16 16.80 -1.59
CA LYS A 126 -5.11 18.22 -2.01
C LYS A 126 -3.75 18.63 -2.56
N ASN A 127 -2.68 18.28 -1.86
CA ASN A 127 -1.33 18.73 -2.14
C ASN A 127 -0.46 17.68 -2.86
N GLN A 128 -0.98 16.45 -3.09
CA GLN A 128 -0.23 15.38 -3.76
C GLN A 128 -1.19 14.47 -4.53
N LYS A 129 -0.97 14.42 -5.85
CA LYS A 129 -1.81 13.62 -6.76
C LYS A 129 -0.99 12.62 -7.60
N THR A 130 0.33 12.57 -7.44
CA THR A 130 1.20 11.68 -8.20
C THR A 130 1.94 10.77 -7.24
N PHE A 131 1.75 9.45 -7.36
CA PHE A 131 2.34 8.45 -6.47
C PHE A 131 3.12 7.40 -7.26
N TYR A 132 3.96 6.66 -6.56
CA TYR A 132 4.69 5.53 -7.13
C TYR A 132 3.86 4.25 -7.06
N TYR A 133 3.87 3.48 -8.13
CA TYR A 133 3.13 2.24 -8.33
C TYR A 133 4.05 1.11 -8.76
N PHE A 134 3.69 -0.12 -8.40
CA PHE A 134 4.36 -1.33 -8.85
C PHE A 134 3.40 -2.52 -8.78
N HIS A 135 2.40 -2.56 -9.67
CA HIS A 135 1.41 -3.63 -9.71
C HIS A 135 0.86 -3.89 -11.12
N ASN A 136 0.21 -5.04 -11.28
CA ASN A 136 -0.52 -5.46 -12.48
C ASN A 136 -1.91 -6.02 -12.16
N GLU A 137 -2.31 -5.98 -10.90
CA GLU A 137 -3.65 -6.30 -10.41
C GLU A 137 -4.18 -5.13 -9.60
N GLY A 138 -5.46 -4.88 -9.70
CA GLY A 138 -6.17 -3.85 -8.94
C GLY A 138 -7.43 -4.43 -8.32
N PHE A 139 -7.99 -3.72 -7.37
CA PHE A 139 -9.23 -4.11 -6.71
C PHE A 139 -10.43 -3.34 -7.28
N ASP A 140 -11.59 -3.97 -7.22
CA ASP A 140 -12.85 -3.25 -7.32
C ASP A 140 -13.25 -2.64 -5.97
N LEU A 141 -14.12 -1.62 -5.99
CA LEU A 141 -14.56 -0.95 -4.77
C LEU A 141 -15.54 -1.84 -4.01
N PRO A 142 -15.21 -2.26 -2.77
CA PRO A 142 -16.15 -3.03 -1.96
C PRO A 142 -17.38 -2.21 -1.56
N SER A 143 -18.52 -2.88 -1.39
CA SER A 143 -19.75 -2.25 -0.93
C SER A 143 -19.57 -1.59 0.45
N GLY A 144 -20.17 -0.43 0.66
CA GLY A 144 -20.09 0.32 1.91
C GLY A 144 -18.77 1.06 2.15
N CYS A 145 -17.84 1.02 1.19
CA CYS A 145 -16.58 1.78 1.27
C CYS A 145 -16.73 3.19 0.69
N LYS A 146 -15.94 4.12 1.25
CA LYS A 146 -15.76 5.44 0.65
C LYS A 146 -14.62 5.37 -0.35
N ILE A 147 -14.91 5.71 -1.61
CA ILE A 147 -13.85 5.89 -2.59
C ILE A 147 -13.08 7.19 -2.30
N LEU A 148 -11.76 7.14 -2.29
CA LEU A 148 -10.91 8.29 -2.06
C LEU A 148 -10.21 8.78 -3.32
N ALA A 149 -9.83 7.86 -4.23
CA ALA A 149 -9.15 8.22 -5.47
C ALA A 149 -9.40 7.23 -6.59
N TYR A 150 -9.46 7.79 -7.80
CA TYR A 150 -9.55 7.06 -9.07
C TYR A 150 -8.22 7.12 -9.83
N GLY A 151 -8.02 6.17 -10.75
CA GLY A 151 -6.92 6.16 -11.71
C GLY A 151 -7.41 5.87 -13.13
N ASP A 152 -6.53 6.08 -14.10
CA ASP A 152 -6.87 5.92 -15.52
C ASP A 152 -6.82 4.45 -15.99
N ARG A 153 -5.87 3.66 -15.48
CA ARG A 153 -5.66 2.25 -15.89
C ARG A 153 -6.37 1.26 -15.00
N PHE A 154 -6.31 1.49 -13.71
CA PHE A 154 -7.09 0.79 -12.70
C PHE A 154 -7.99 1.82 -12.04
N LYS A 155 -9.27 1.58 -12.12
CA LYS A 155 -10.31 2.57 -11.76
C LYS A 155 -10.20 3.03 -10.32
N TYR A 156 -9.92 2.13 -9.38
CA TYR A 156 -9.90 2.42 -7.95
C TYR A 156 -8.48 2.38 -7.41
N GLN A 157 -8.03 3.50 -6.83
CA GLN A 157 -6.65 3.66 -6.37
C GLN A 157 -6.54 3.84 -4.86
N ALA A 158 -7.60 4.30 -4.22
CA ALA A 158 -7.66 4.44 -2.77
C ALA A 158 -9.10 4.38 -2.29
N PHE A 159 -9.33 3.69 -1.17
CA PHE A 159 -10.63 3.67 -0.49
C PHE A 159 -10.46 3.65 1.02
N GLN A 160 -11.55 3.93 1.73
CA GLN A 160 -11.65 3.86 3.18
C GLN A 160 -12.85 3.01 3.60
N TYR A 161 -12.63 2.13 4.58
CA TYR A 161 -13.66 1.40 5.29
C TYR A 161 -13.47 1.56 6.79
N LYS A 162 -14.39 2.22 7.49
CA LYS A 162 -14.24 2.56 8.92
C LYS A 162 -12.88 3.26 9.19
N ASN A 163 -12.03 2.68 10.04
CA ASN A 163 -10.68 3.17 10.37
C ASN A 163 -9.58 2.56 9.47
N CYS A 164 -9.96 1.88 8.38
CA CYS A 164 -9.06 1.22 7.47
C CYS A 164 -8.88 2.05 6.20
N TYR A 165 -7.65 2.40 5.87
CA TYR A 165 -7.28 3.04 4.61
C TYR A 165 -6.57 2.05 3.70
N ALA A 166 -6.92 2.03 2.44
CA ALA A 166 -6.38 1.14 1.42
C ALA A 166 -5.86 1.96 0.23
N PHE A 167 -4.57 1.81 -0.08
CA PHE A 167 -3.90 2.49 -1.19
C PHE A 167 -3.28 1.47 -2.14
N GLN A 168 -3.60 1.54 -3.43
CA GLN A 168 -2.97 0.70 -4.44
C GLN A 168 -1.53 1.14 -4.72
N PHE A 169 -1.22 2.41 -4.53
CA PHE A 169 0.11 3.00 -4.68
C PHE A 169 0.98 2.80 -3.41
N HIS A 170 2.27 3.12 -3.56
CA HIS A 170 3.32 2.92 -2.56
C HIS A 170 3.80 4.24 -1.95
N PRO A 171 3.12 4.78 -0.91
CA PRO A 171 3.55 6.01 -0.26
C PRO A 171 4.81 5.83 0.60
N GLU A 172 5.15 4.59 0.96
CA GLU A 172 6.32 4.23 1.76
C GLU A 172 7.63 4.28 0.97
N VAL A 173 7.56 4.21 -0.37
CA VAL A 173 8.76 4.13 -1.21
C VAL A 173 9.45 5.48 -1.27
N ASN A 174 10.58 5.61 -0.57
CA ASN A 174 11.47 6.77 -0.65
C ASN A 174 12.52 6.62 -1.77
N PHE A 175 13.41 7.60 -1.89
CA PHE A 175 14.44 7.63 -2.93
C PHE A 175 15.36 6.39 -2.90
N ILE A 176 15.86 6.02 -1.73
CA ILE A 176 16.77 4.87 -1.57
C ILE A 176 16.06 3.56 -1.89
N MET A 177 14.83 3.41 -1.41
CA MET A 177 14.02 2.23 -1.66
C MET A 177 13.69 2.09 -3.15
N HIS A 178 13.37 3.19 -3.83
CA HIS A 178 13.13 3.20 -5.27
C HIS A 178 14.37 2.78 -6.07
N LEU A 179 15.55 3.29 -5.74
CA LEU A 179 16.80 2.86 -6.39
C LEU A 179 17.07 1.37 -6.20
N ARG A 180 16.84 0.84 -5.00
CA ARG A 180 16.96 -0.61 -4.73
C ARG A 180 15.99 -1.44 -5.56
N TRP A 181 14.75 -0.98 -5.73
CA TRP A 181 13.75 -1.67 -6.55
C TRP A 181 14.13 -1.64 -8.03
N LEU A 182 14.57 -0.49 -8.56
CA LEU A 182 15.06 -0.39 -9.93
C LEU A 182 16.26 -1.30 -10.18
N TYR A 183 17.23 -1.31 -9.25
CA TYR A 183 18.39 -2.20 -9.32
C TYR A 183 17.97 -3.69 -9.34
N PHE A 184 17.04 -4.08 -8.46
CA PHE A 184 16.52 -5.45 -8.45
C PHE A 184 15.80 -5.80 -9.76
N VAL A 185 14.99 -4.90 -10.29
CA VAL A 185 14.27 -5.11 -11.56
C VAL A 185 15.26 -5.28 -12.71
N LEU A 186 16.26 -4.42 -12.82
CA LEU A 186 17.28 -4.50 -13.86
C LEU A 186 18.03 -5.84 -13.84
N LEU A 187 18.37 -6.34 -12.65
CA LEU A 187 19.18 -7.57 -12.53
C LEU A 187 18.35 -8.85 -12.60
N LYS A 188 17.13 -8.84 -12.10
CA LYS A 188 16.36 -10.09 -11.87
C LYS A 188 15.12 -10.21 -12.73
N LYS A 189 14.52 -9.11 -13.15
CA LYS A 189 13.24 -9.08 -13.88
C LYS A 189 13.19 -7.99 -14.97
N PRO A 190 14.21 -7.84 -15.85
CA PRO A 190 14.29 -6.72 -16.77
C PRO A 190 13.08 -6.63 -17.72
N MET A 191 12.46 -7.77 -18.06
CA MET A 191 11.27 -7.84 -18.91
C MET A 191 10.05 -7.08 -18.35
N ILE A 192 10.03 -6.81 -17.04
CA ILE A 192 8.96 -6.00 -16.43
C ILE A 192 8.93 -4.58 -16.99
N LEU A 193 10.09 -4.02 -17.33
CA LEU A 193 10.21 -2.66 -17.86
C LEU A 193 9.65 -2.50 -19.29
N PHE A 194 9.41 -3.62 -19.97
CA PHE A 194 8.81 -3.65 -21.32
C PHE A 194 7.31 -3.95 -21.29
N LYS A 195 6.72 -4.15 -20.10
CA LYS A 195 5.28 -4.34 -19.99
C LYS A 195 4.54 -3.07 -20.37
N ASN A 196 3.38 -3.24 -20.99
CA ASN A 196 2.50 -2.13 -21.31
C ASN A 196 2.03 -1.44 -20.01
N GLY A 197 2.43 -0.17 -19.86
CA GLY A 197 2.20 0.59 -18.64
C GLY A 197 3.42 0.71 -17.72
N ALA A 198 4.55 0.09 -18.01
CA ALA A 198 5.79 0.40 -17.30
C ALA A 198 6.43 1.67 -17.86
N GLN A 199 6.77 2.61 -16.99
CA GLN A 199 7.55 3.79 -17.37
C GLN A 199 9.03 3.44 -17.48
N ASN A 200 9.74 4.09 -18.42
CA ASN A 200 11.18 3.92 -18.49
C ASN A 200 11.90 4.44 -17.21
N ILE A 201 13.08 3.89 -16.94
CA ILE A 201 13.82 4.15 -15.69
C ILE A 201 14.19 5.62 -15.53
N PHE A 202 14.63 6.28 -16.58
CA PHE A 202 15.05 7.69 -16.53
C PHE A 202 13.88 8.60 -16.20
N TYR A 203 12.71 8.31 -16.76
CA TYR A 203 11.50 9.05 -16.45
C TYR A 203 11.04 8.79 -15.01
N GLN A 204 11.12 7.55 -14.51
CA GLN A 204 10.85 7.23 -13.13
C GLN A 204 11.80 7.98 -12.16
N LEU A 205 13.10 8.06 -12.48
CA LEU A 205 14.07 8.80 -11.66
C LEU A 205 13.79 10.30 -11.66
N TYR A 206 13.49 10.87 -12.83
CA TYR A 206 13.07 12.27 -12.92
C TYR A 206 11.85 12.56 -12.05
N LEU A 207 10.80 11.75 -12.15
CA LEU A 207 9.59 11.92 -11.36
C LEU A 207 9.83 11.67 -9.87
N ARG A 208 10.73 10.75 -9.51
CA ARG A 208 11.17 10.55 -8.12
C ARG A 208 11.79 11.82 -7.54
N LEU A 209 12.71 12.44 -8.25
CA LEU A 209 13.32 13.70 -7.81
C LEU A 209 12.27 14.82 -7.67
N LYS A 210 11.40 14.93 -8.65
CA LYS A 210 10.33 15.93 -8.68
C LYS A 210 9.34 15.80 -7.52
N HIS A 211 8.92 14.57 -7.19
CA HIS A 211 7.83 14.31 -6.25
C HIS A 211 8.29 13.77 -4.89
N ASN A 212 9.59 13.53 -4.68
CA ASN A 212 10.07 12.89 -3.44
C ASN A 212 9.67 13.66 -2.18
N ARG A 213 9.88 14.99 -2.16
CA ARG A 213 9.58 15.84 -1.01
C ARG A 213 8.07 15.97 -0.80
N SER A 214 7.29 16.19 -1.86
CA SER A 214 5.84 16.36 -1.76
C SER A 214 5.14 15.09 -1.30
N MET A 215 5.58 13.91 -1.79
CA MET A 215 5.08 12.61 -1.31
C MET A 215 5.38 12.40 0.18
N SER A 216 6.62 12.71 0.59
CA SER A 216 7.01 12.59 2.00
C SER A 216 6.19 13.51 2.91
N ASN A 217 5.99 14.77 2.52
CA ASN A 217 5.16 15.72 3.27
C ASN A 217 3.69 15.30 3.30
N TRP A 218 3.18 14.79 2.18
CA TRP A 218 1.83 14.24 2.12
C TRP A 218 1.64 13.08 3.09
N LEU A 219 2.63 12.17 3.17
CA LEU A 219 2.55 11.04 4.09
C LEU A 219 2.55 11.50 5.56
N ASP A 220 3.33 12.53 5.91
CA ASP A 220 3.27 13.14 7.26
C ASP A 220 1.87 13.68 7.56
N ASN A 221 1.32 14.47 6.63
CA ASN A 221 -0.02 15.03 6.78
C ASN A 221 -1.10 13.93 6.89
N PHE A 222 -0.99 12.87 6.06
CA PHE A 222 -1.92 11.74 6.10
C PHE A 222 -1.86 10.99 7.44
N LEU A 223 -0.65 10.71 7.93
CA LEU A 223 -0.48 10.05 9.22
C LEU A 223 -1.08 10.88 10.36
N ASP A 224 -0.80 12.19 10.42
CA ASP A 224 -1.21 13.03 11.54
C ASP A 224 -2.70 13.38 11.54
N ASN A 225 -3.28 13.65 10.37
CA ASN A 225 -4.62 14.21 10.28
C ASN A 225 -5.71 13.19 9.93
N TYR A 226 -5.33 11.98 9.47
CA TYR A 226 -6.29 10.97 9.02
C TYR A 226 -6.10 9.61 9.70
N LEU A 227 -4.92 9.00 9.60
CA LEU A 227 -4.70 7.62 10.07
C LEU A 227 -4.55 7.54 11.59
N LEU A 228 -3.76 8.44 12.19
CA LEU A 228 -3.40 8.41 13.62
C LEU A 228 -4.17 9.43 14.45
N LYS A 229 -5.11 10.14 13.83
CA LYS A 229 -5.95 11.13 14.51
C LYS A 229 -6.74 10.45 15.63
N GLU A 230 -6.46 10.86 16.85
CA GLU A 230 -7.26 10.46 18.00
C GLU A 230 -8.70 10.97 17.83
N LYS A 231 -9.67 10.08 18.07
CA LYS A 231 -11.12 10.39 17.99
C LYS A 231 -11.59 11.05 19.26
#